data_c1b0ce29fd1f9225401642d264f615b9
#
_entry.id   c1b0ce29fd1f9225401642d264f615b9
#
_cell.length_a   1.000
_cell.length_b   1.000
_cell.length_c   1.000
_cell.angle_alpha   90.00
_cell.angle_beta   90.00
_cell.angle_gamma   90.00
#
_symmetry.space_group_name_H-M   'P 1'
#
loop_
_entity.id
_entity.type
_entity.pdbx_description
1 polymer ?
#
loop_
_entity_poly.entity_id
_entity_poly.type
_entity_poly.pdbx_seq_one_letter_code
_entity_poly.pdbx_strand_id
1 'polypeptide(L)'
;MKVLQINAVYNLSSTGRTTTELHLAMLNKGIDSYVAYSKTNKPGDARLYHIGSPLDVKLHGLFSRISGEQAYFSHIATKKLIKHIDAVSPDVVHLRNLHGNFINFPMLMDYLAKKDIAVVVTFHDFWFITGKCVYFTESRCDKWQYGCGNCPNLKDGNPTWFFDRTEKLLRDKTELFGEINRLALIGVSNYVTNEVKKSPIAKKAEIVKTIYNWIDFDKFYPRDTGRAREKYGLNGFTVIGISAVWSDRKGLKSFIRLAEACPEITVVLVGSLKENTVLPKNITAV
;
A
#
# COMPACT_ATOMS: atom_id res chain seq x y z
N MET A 1 11.38 -1.79 23.71
CA MET A 1 11.37 -1.23 22.33
C MET A 1 9.96 -0.75 22.03
N LYS A 2 9.83 0.49 21.58
CA LYS A 2 8.57 1.10 21.16
C LYS A 2 8.56 1.25 19.64
N VAL A 3 7.48 0.82 19.00
CA VAL A 3 7.31 0.91 17.54
C VAL A 3 6.04 1.68 17.23
N LEU A 4 6.12 2.71 16.40
CA LEU A 4 4.96 3.42 15.86
C LEU A 4 4.82 3.10 14.38
N GLN A 5 3.75 2.41 14.00
CA GLN A 5 3.38 2.23 12.60
C GLN A 5 2.59 3.45 12.10
N ILE A 6 2.90 3.96 10.90
CA ILE A 6 2.12 5.01 10.23
C ILE A 6 1.59 4.45 8.91
N ASN A 7 0.26 4.41 8.77
CA ASN A 7 -0.41 3.88 7.59
C ASN A 7 -1.67 4.69 7.26
N ALA A 8 -2.06 4.78 6.00
CA ALA A 8 -3.32 5.42 5.60
C ALA A 8 -4.55 4.76 6.23
N VAL A 9 -4.50 3.46 6.46
CA VAL A 9 -5.65 2.67 6.92
C VAL A 9 -5.27 1.73 8.08
N TYR A 10 -6.21 1.53 9.02
CA TYR A 10 -6.13 0.57 10.10
C TYR A 10 -7.34 -0.35 10.05
N ASN A 11 -7.14 -1.66 10.13
CA ASN A 11 -8.19 -2.69 10.08
C ASN A 11 -9.14 -2.60 8.86
N LEU A 12 -8.72 -1.91 7.81
CA LEU A 12 -9.49 -1.69 6.59
C LEU A 12 -8.62 -2.07 5.39
N SER A 13 -9.15 -2.82 4.42
CA SER A 13 -8.42 -3.34 3.27
C SER A 13 -7.23 -4.26 3.64
N SER A 14 -6.44 -4.71 2.66
CA SER A 14 -5.31 -5.62 2.88
C SER A 14 -4.20 -5.00 3.73
N THR A 15 -3.79 -3.77 3.44
CA THR A 15 -2.70 -3.09 4.16
C THR A 15 -3.09 -2.69 5.57
N GLY A 16 -4.36 -2.30 5.80
CA GLY A 16 -4.87 -2.03 7.15
C GLY A 16 -4.98 -3.29 8.00
N ARG A 17 -5.38 -4.43 7.41
CA ARG A 17 -5.39 -5.72 8.09
C ARG A 17 -3.98 -6.11 8.53
N THR A 18 -3.00 -6.09 7.63
CA THR A 18 -1.62 -6.44 7.99
C THR A 18 -1.01 -5.46 8.99
N THR A 19 -1.43 -4.17 9.02
CA THR A 19 -1.03 -3.22 10.06
C THR A 19 -1.57 -3.64 11.43
N THR A 20 -2.85 -4.01 11.49
CA THR A 20 -3.51 -4.47 12.72
C THR A 20 -2.90 -5.78 13.23
N GLU A 21 -2.72 -6.76 12.35
CA GLU A 21 -2.13 -8.06 12.71
C GLU A 21 -0.70 -7.91 13.25
N LEU A 22 0.13 -7.07 12.60
CA LEU A 22 1.49 -6.79 13.07
C LEU A 22 1.48 -6.06 14.42
N HIS A 23 0.58 -5.09 14.60
CA HIS A 23 0.40 -4.40 15.88
C HIS A 23 0.10 -5.37 17.02
N LEU A 24 -0.89 -6.24 16.83
CA LEU A 24 -1.26 -7.25 17.82
C LEU A 24 -0.14 -8.27 18.07
N ALA A 25 0.55 -8.72 17.02
CA ALA A 25 1.67 -9.65 17.15
C ALA A 25 2.84 -9.05 17.94
N MET A 26 3.14 -7.75 17.75
CA MET A 26 4.15 -7.04 18.54
C MET A 26 3.75 -6.95 20.01
N LEU A 27 2.49 -6.57 20.31
CA LEU A 27 1.98 -6.53 21.68
C LEU A 27 2.06 -7.90 22.37
N ASN A 28 1.68 -8.97 21.68
CA ASN A 28 1.76 -10.34 22.18
C ASN A 28 3.21 -10.80 22.49
N LYS A 29 4.19 -10.17 21.85
CA LYS A 29 5.62 -10.42 22.10
C LYS A 29 6.24 -9.42 23.10
N GLY A 30 5.45 -8.61 23.79
CA GLY A 30 5.93 -7.63 24.77
C GLY A 30 6.62 -6.40 24.15
N ILE A 31 6.40 -6.15 22.84
CA ILE A 31 6.88 -4.94 22.17
C ILE A 31 5.79 -3.88 22.27
N ASP A 32 6.14 -2.69 22.77
CA ASP A 32 5.22 -1.56 22.81
C ASP A 32 4.91 -1.07 21.39
N SER A 33 3.74 -1.41 20.90
CA SER A 33 3.30 -1.04 19.55
C SER A 33 2.21 0.01 19.58
N TYR A 34 2.33 0.99 18.69
CA TYR A 34 1.39 2.09 18.45
C TYR A 34 1.08 2.17 16.96
N VAL A 35 -0.09 2.70 16.60
CA VAL A 35 -0.48 2.90 15.20
C VAL A 35 -1.09 4.28 15.00
N ALA A 36 -0.55 5.04 14.05
CA ALA A 36 -1.13 6.27 13.56
C ALA A 36 -1.75 6.02 12.16
N TYR A 37 -3.02 6.40 11.97
CA TYR A 37 -3.78 6.10 10.76
C TYR A 37 -4.76 7.22 10.41
N SER A 38 -5.22 7.25 9.15
CA SER A 38 -6.23 8.22 8.69
C SER A 38 -7.64 7.64 8.58
N LYS A 39 -7.79 6.35 8.25
CA LYS A 39 -9.10 5.73 8.08
C LYS A 39 -9.17 4.37 8.77
N THR A 40 -10.31 4.08 9.37
CA THR A 40 -10.60 2.79 10.02
C THR A 40 -12.09 2.50 10.01
N ASN A 41 -12.46 1.24 10.22
CA ASN A 41 -13.82 0.77 10.47
C ASN A 41 -14.01 0.28 11.93
N LYS A 42 -13.02 0.51 12.79
CA LYS A 42 -13.09 0.15 14.22
C LYS A 42 -12.81 1.36 15.10
N PRO A 43 -13.41 1.42 16.31
CA PRO A 43 -13.05 2.43 17.30
C PRO A 43 -11.57 2.29 17.68
N GLY A 44 -10.95 3.40 18.02
CA GLY A 44 -9.57 3.46 18.51
C GLY A 44 -9.46 3.04 19.98
N ASP A 45 -8.24 2.71 20.38
CA ASP A 45 -7.83 2.57 21.78
C ASP A 45 -6.66 3.54 22.07
N ALA A 46 -6.14 3.51 23.30
CA ALA A 46 -5.09 4.44 23.72
C ALA A 46 -3.76 4.33 22.93
N ARG A 47 -3.55 3.25 22.19
CA ARG A 47 -2.37 3.02 21.35
C ARG A 47 -2.61 3.37 19.87
N LEU A 48 -3.82 3.83 19.55
CA LEU A 48 -4.26 4.15 18.19
C LEU A 48 -4.48 5.66 18.04
N TYR A 49 -3.77 6.29 17.11
CA TYR A 49 -3.86 7.72 16.85
C TYR A 49 -4.47 8.01 15.49
N HIS A 50 -5.57 8.77 15.47
CA HIS A 50 -6.24 9.20 14.23
C HIS A 50 -5.61 10.49 13.70
N ILE A 51 -5.10 10.45 12.46
CA ILE A 51 -4.44 11.58 11.78
C ILE A 51 -5.45 12.36 10.96
N GLY A 52 -5.61 13.64 11.25
CA GLY A 52 -6.45 14.58 10.50
C GLY A 52 -7.96 14.31 10.64
N SER A 53 -8.72 14.88 9.75
CA SER A 53 -10.16 14.73 9.65
C SER A 53 -10.59 14.37 8.22
N PRO A 54 -11.83 13.90 7.99
CA PRO A 54 -12.33 13.66 6.64
C PRO A 54 -12.28 14.91 5.74
N LEU A 55 -12.47 16.11 6.31
CA LEU A 55 -12.36 17.37 5.59
C LEU A 55 -10.91 17.65 5.18
N ASP A 56 -9.95 17.46 6.11
CA ASP A 56 -8.52 17.63 5.82
C ASP A 56 -8.09 16.70 4.66
N VAL A 57 -8.51 15.44 4.67
CA VAL A 57 -8.24 14.48 3.58
C VAL A 57 -8.82 14.93 2.24
N LYS A 58 -10.06 15.47 2.24
CA LYS A 58 -10.71 15.97 1.02
C LYS A 58 -9.99 17.19 0.46
N LEU A 59 -9.66 18.18 1.31
CA LEU A 59 -8.93 19.39 0.92
C LEU A 59 -7.52 19.04 0.42
N HIS A 60 -6.79 18.17 1.13
CA HIS A 60 -5.50 17.67 0.67
C HIS A 60 -5.61 17.04 -0.73
N GLY A 61 -6.61 16.16 -0.93
CA GLY A 61 -6.84 15.52 -2.22
C GLY A 61 -7.15 16.53 -3.34
N LEU A 62 -7.92 17.57 -3.05
CA LEU A 62 -8.23 18.65 -4.00
C LEU A 62 -6.96 19.42 -4.38
N PHE A 63 -6.21 19.91 -3.39
CA PHE A 63 -4.99 20.68 -3.63
C PHE A 63 -3.92 19.84 -4.33
N SER A 64 -3.77 18.55 -3.99
CA SER A 64 -2.87 17.64 -4.70
C SER A 64 -3.22 17.49 -6.18
N ARG A 65 -4.53 17.44 -6.53
CA ARG A 65 -4.97 17.36 -7.93
C ARG A 65 -4.69 18.67 -8.70
N ILE A 66 -4.86 19.81 -8.06
CA ILE A 66 -4.63 21.11 -8.67
C ILE A 66 -3.13 21.36 -8.87
N SER A 67 -2.33 21.21 -7.82
CA SER A 67 -0.90 21.54 -7.82
C SER A 67 0.00 20.45 -8.42
N GLY A 68 -0.46 19.21 -8.45
CA GLY A 68 0.37 18.04 -8.77
C GLY A 68 1.26 17.57 -7.61
N GLU A 69 1.18 18.18 -6.44
CA GLU A 69 2.02 17.90 -5.27
C GLU A 69 1.31 16.96 -4.29
N GLN A 70 1.56 15.67 -4.39
CA GLN A 70 1.02 14.68 -3.48
C GLN A 70 1.79 14.65 -2.15
N ALA A 71 1.05 14.49 -1.04
CA ALA A 71 1.61 14.41 0.30
C ALA A 71 2.39 15.66 0.77
N TYR A 72 2.02 16.84 0.26
CA TYR A 72 2.59 18.14 0.66
C TYR A 72 1.63 19.00 1.48
N PHE A 73 0.40 18.57 1.65
CA PHE A 73 -0.63 19.27 2.41
C PHE A 73 -0.84 18.64 3.79
N SER A 74 -1.97 18.89 4.46
CA SER A 74 -2.27 18.38 5.83
C SER A 74 -1.24 18.82 6.88
N HIS A 75 -0.75 20.07 6.81
CA HIS A 75 0.28 20.59 7.73
C HIS A 75 -0.15 20.51 9.19
N ILE A 76 -1.40 20.90 9.51
CA ILE A 76 -1.91 20.91 10.89
C ILE A 76 -2.01 19.48 11.43
N ALA A 77 -2.54 18.54 10.63
CA ALA A 77 -2.64 17.15 11.02
C ALA A 77 -1.25 16.52 11.25
N THR A 78 -0.29 16.86 10.39
CA THR A 78 1.10 16.38 10.54
C THR A 78 1.80 16.98 11.75
N LYS A 79 1.60 18.28 12.04
CA LYS A 79 2.12 18.89 13.29
C LYS A 79 1.57 18.19 14.54
N LYS A 80 0.29 17.83 14.54
CA LYS A 80 -0.32 17.09 15.65
C LYS A 80 0.24 15.67 15.75
N LEU A 81 0.45 15.00 14.60
CA LEU A 81 1.11 13.68 14.57
C LEU A 81 2.54 13.77 15.13
N ILE A 82 3.32 14.77 14.77
CA ILE A 82 4.67 14.98 15.30
C ILE A 82 4.66 15.13 16.81
N LYS A 83 3.73 15.91 17.37
CA LYS A 83 3.55 16.00 18.82
C LYS A 83 3.18 14.66 19.45
N HIS A 84 2.40 13.83 18.77
CA HIS A 84 2.09 12.49 19.22
C HIS A 84 3.33 11.57 19.17
N ILE A 85 4.18 11.69 18.13
CA ILE A 85 5.46 10.98 18.06
C ILE A 85 6.37 11.37 19.22
N ASP A 86 6.47 12.67 19.56
CA ASP A 86 7.23 13.13 20.73
C ASP A 86 6.69 12.50 22.03
N ALA A 87 5.37 12.47 22.22
CA ALA A 87 4.75 11.90 23.41
C ALA A 87 4.95 10.38 23.54
N VAL A 88 4.87 9.63 22.43
CA VAL A 88 5.12 8.20 22.38
C VAL A 88 6.62 7.91 22.55
N SER A 89 7.48 8.76 21.99
CA SER A 89 8.93 8.58 21.93
C SER A 89 9.33 7.18 21.42
N PRO A 90 8.97 6.84 20.15
CA PRO A 90 9.25 5.52 19.60
C PRO A 90 10.73 5.35 19.26
N ASP A 91 11.26 4.14 19.47
CA ASP A 91 12.59 3.74 18.99
C ASP A 91 12.62 3.57 17.47
N VAL A 92 11.47 3.15 16.88
CA VAL A 92 11.31 2.88 15.46
C VAL A 92 9.98 3.46 14.97
N VAL A 93 10.03 4.19 13.85
CA VAL A 93 8.85 4.54 13.07
C VAL A 93 8.77 3.67 11.83
N HIS A 94 7.67 2.93 11.70
CA HIS A 94 7.41 2.02 10.60
C HIS A 94 6.44 2.65 9.61
N LEU A 95 6.95 3.14 8.47
CA LEU A 95 6.17 3.74 7.39
C LEU A 95 5.62 2.65 6.47
N ARG A 96 4.34 2.76 6.15
CA ARG A 96 3.65 1.85 5.24
C ARG A 96 3.04 2.65 4.08
N ASN A 97 1.73 2.61 3.82
CA ASN A 97 1.14 3.39 2.73
C ASN A 97 0.84 4.83 3.18
N LEU A 98 1.55 5.81 2.63
CA LEU A 98 1.39 7.23 2.98
C LEU A 98 0.69 8.07 1.89
N HIS A 99 0.33 7.49 0.76
CA HIS A 99 -0.27 8.20 -0.39
C HIS A 99 -1.77 8.51 -0.26
N GLY A 100 -2.33 8.47 0.96
CA GLY A 100 -3.77 8.61 1.24
C GLY A 100 -4.28 10.05 1.44
N ASN A 101 -3.53 11.09 1.08
CA ASN A 101 -3.89 12.52 1.25
C ASN A 101 -4.15 12.94 2.72
N PHE A 102 -3.36 12.47 3.66
CA PHE A 102 -3.58 12.69 5.09
C PHE A 102 -2.36 13.21 5.85
N ILE A 103 -1.21 13.31 5.20
CA ILE A 103 0.07 13.64 5.83
C ILE A 103 0.90 14.55 4.92
N ASN A 104 1.66 15.46 5.52
CA ASN A 104 2.73 16.18 4.86
C ASN A 104 4.02 15.36 4.98
N PHE A 105 4.40 14.68 3.90
CA PHE A 105 5.53 13.76 3.88
C PHE A 105 6.87 14.47 4.13
N PRO A 106 7.18 15.61 3.49
CA PRO A 106 8.41 16.35 3.77
C PRO A 106 8.56 16.74 5.25
N MET A 107 7.50 17.26 5.85
CA MET A 107 7.51 17.66 7.27
C MET A 107 7.74 16.47 8.21
N LEU A 108 7.14 15.32 7.91
CA LEU A 108 7.34 14.11 8.70
C LEU A 108 8.79 13.62 8.58
N MET A 109 9.33 13.52 7.36
CA MET A 109 10.67 12.98 7.13
C MET A 109 11.76 13.88 7.72
N ASP A 110 11.65 15.20 7.54
CA ASP A 110 12.55 16.17 8.16
C ASP A 110 12.57 16.06 9.69
N TYR A 111 11.39 15.88 10.29
CA TYR A 111 11.30 15.65 11.74
C TYR A 111 11.97 14.33 12.17
N LEU A 112 11.73 13.22 11.45
CA LEU A 112 12.33 11.92 11.78
C LEU A 112 13.86 11.94 11.66
N ALA A 113 14.39 12.61 10.61
CA ALA A 113 15.81 12.80 10.42
C ALA A 113 16.45 13.61 11.56
N LYS A 114 15.87 14.77 11.91
CA LYS A 114 16.36 15.64 13.01
C LYS A 114 16.35 14.96 14.37
N LYS A 115 15.44 14.03 14.61
CA LYS A 115 15.34 13.27 15.87
C LYS A 115 16.16 11.97 15.85
N ASP A 116 16.80 11.66 14.75
CA ASP A 116 17.56 10.41 14.55
C ASP A 116 16.76 9.15 14.90
N ILE A 117 15.46 9.14 14.58
CA ILE A 117 14.59 7.99 14.80
C ILE A 117 14.81 6.96 13.71
N ALA A 118 14.96 5.68 14.08
CA ALA A 118 15.09 4.61 13.10
C ALA A 118 13.79 4.46 12.27
N VAL A 119 13.94 4.38 10.96
CA VAL A 119 12.82 4.30 10.02
C VAL A 119 12.83 2.95 9.30
N VAL A 120 11.72 2.24 9.38
CA VAL A 120 11.46 1.05 8.57
C VAL A 120 10.38 1.40 7.54
N VAL A 121 10.59 1.05 6.28
CA VAL A 121 9.59 1.23 5.21
C VAL A 121 9.19 -0.12 4.65
N THR A 122 7.90 -0.47 4.69
CA THR A 122 7.38 -1.65 3.98
C THR A 122 6.68 -1.24 2.69
N PHE A 123 7.18 -1.74 1.59
CA PHE A 123 6.68 -1.48 0.24
C PHE A 123 5.56 -2.46 -0.12
N HIS A 124 4.32 -2.02 -0.02
CA HIS A 124 3.15 -2.71 -0.56
C HIS A 124 2.83 -2.27 -1.99
N ASP A 125 3.44 -1.17 -2.41
CA ASP A 125 3.39 -0.55 -3.73
C ASP A 125 4.67 0.26 -3.98
N PHE A 126 4.72 1.00 -5.08
CA PHE A 126 5.93 1.70 -5.51
C PHE A 126 5.91 3.22 -5.26
N TRP A 127 4.96 3.73 -4.49
CA TRP A 127 4.80 5.17 -4.31
C TRP A 127 6.05 5.87 -3.73
N PHE A 128 6.75 5.22 -2.82
CA PHE A 128 7.95 5.81 -2.21
C PHE A 128 9.11 5.98 -3.19
N ILE A 129 9.25 5.07 -4.17
CA ILE A 129 10.36 5.08 -5.14
C ILE A 129 9.99 5.72 -6.48
N THR A 130 8.79 6.27 -6.63
CA THR A 130 8.30 6.94 -7.84
C THR A 130 7.88 8.38 -7.53
N GLY A 131 7.70 9.21 -8.54
CA GLY A 131 7.13 10.55 -8.34
C GLY A 131 5.73 10.50 -7.75
N LYS A 132 4.84 9.64 -8.29
CA LYS A 132 3.45 9.54 -7.84
C LYS A 132 2.83 8.14 -7.99
N CYS A 133 3.44 7.28 -8.81
CA CYS A 133 2.82 6.01 -9.18
C CYS A 133 2.78 5.04 -8.00
N VAL A 134 1.60 4.46 -7.78
CA VAL A 134 1.43 3.29 -6.92
C VAL A 134 1.87 2.03 -7.69
N TYR A 135 1.58 2.00 -9.01
CA TYR A 135 1.99 0.95 -9.93
C TYR A 135 2.47 1.58 -11.23
N PHE A 136 3.65 1.21 -11.70
CA PHE A 136 4.23 1.65 -12.97
C PHE A 136 4.24 0.55 -14.04
N THR A 137 3.89 -0.67 -13.66
CA THR A 137 4.00 -1.87 -14.50
C THR A 137 3.04 -1.87 -15.69
N GLU A 138 1.84 -1.29 -15.54
CA GLU A 138 0.85 -1.22 -16.62
C GLU A 138 1.34 -0.34 -17.77
N SER A 139 1.94 0.80 -17.46
CA SER A 139 2.53 1.71 -18.45
C SER A 139 3.93 1.31 -18.88
N ARG A 140 4.51 0.27 -18.27
CA ARG A 140 5.92 -0.16 -18.49
C ARG A 140 6.91 1.00 -18.34
N CYS A 141 6.63 1.94 -17.42
CA CYS A 141 7.42 3.13 -17.21
C CYS A 141 8.62 2.81 -16.31
N ASP A 142 9.81 3.12 -16.77
CA ASP A 142 11.09 2.94 -16.06
C ASP A 142 11.73 4.27 -15.60
N LYS A 143 11.11 5.40 -15.91
CA LYS A 143 11.63 6.76 -15.62
C LYS A 143 11.97 6.97 -14.15
N TRP A 144 11.28 6.32 -13.24
CA TRP A 144 11.54 6.40 -11.80
C TRP A 144 12.95 5.98 -11.38
N GLN A 145 13.67 5.24 -12.23
CA GLN A 145 15.05 4.83 -11.97
C GLN A 145 16.05 5.98 -12.20
N TYR A 146 15.72 6.94 -13.08
CA TYR A 146 16.62 8.01 -13.51
C TYR A 146 16.10 9.40 -13.13
N GLY A 147 14.81 9.59 -13.07
CA GLY A 147 14.09 10.83 -12.80
C GLY A 147 12.73 10.80 -13.49
N CYS A 148 11.66 10.97 -12.75
CA CYS A 148 10.32 11.09 -13.31
C CYS A 148 10.21 12.38 -14.18
N GLY A 149 9.01 12.75 -14.59
CA GLY A 149 8.71 13.86 -15.51
C GLY A 149 8.07 13.36 -16.80
N ASN A 150 7.29 14.20 -17.46
CA ASN A 150 6.48 13.81 -18.61
C ASN A 150 5.75 12.48 -18.36
N CYS A 151 4.99 12.45 -17.26
CA CYS A 151 4.46 11.23 -16.67
C CYS A 151 3.35 10.61 -17.53
N PRO A 152 3.50 9.37 -18.05
CA PRO A 152 2.45 8.72 -18.85
C PRO A 152 1.20 8.41 -18.01
N ASN A 153 1.34 8.29 -16.68
CA ASN A 153 0.25 7.99 -15.75
C ASN A 153 -0.25 9.23 -15.01
N LEU A 154 -0.12 10.43 -15.60
CA LEU A 154 -0.43 11.69 -14.90
C LEU A 154 -1.89 11.75 -14.45
N LYS A 155 -2.80 11.17 -15.21
CA LYS A 155 -4.25 11.15 -14.95
C LYS A 155 -4.73 9.89 -14.21
N ASP A 156 -3.83 8.91 -13.95
CA ASP A 156 -4.19 7.63 -13.35
C ASP A 156 -3.89 7.58 -11.84
N GLY A 157 -4.61 6.73 -11.13
CA GLY A 157 -4.42 6.49 -9.70
C GLY A 157 -4.74 7.72 -8.86
N ASN A 158 -3.72 8.47 -8.47
CA ASN A 158 -3.85 9.79 -7.85
C ASN A 158 -3.70 10.87 -8.93
N PRO A 159 -4.75 11.27 -9.66
CA PRO A 159 -4.65 12.14 -10.82
C PRO A 159 -4.18 13.54 -10.44
N THR A 160 -3.42 14.19 -11.34
CA THR A 160 -3.16 15.62 -11.31
C THR A 160 -3.84 16.28 -12.51
N TRP A 161 -4.39 17.49 -12.29
CA TRP A 161 -5.20 18.13 -13.32
C TRP A 161 -4.38 19.03 -14.26
N PHE A 162 -3.45 19.79 -13.70
CA PHE A 162 -2.76 20.85 -14.44
C PHE A 162 -1.26 20.64 -14.54
N PHE A 163 -0.58 20.20 -13.46
CA PHE A 163 0.87 20.22 -13.38
C PHE A 163 1.44 18.82 -13.23
N ASP A 164 2.49 18.52 -13.99
CA ASP A 164 3.35 17.37 -13.73
C ASP A 164 4.50 17.80 -12.79
N ARG A 165 4.40 17.36 -11.55
CA ARG A 165 5.43 17.55 -10.53
C ARG A 165 6.20 16.27 -10.20
N THR A 166 6.04 15.23 -11.02
CA THR A 166 6.57 13.89 -10.69
C THR A 166 8.09 13.86 -10.58
N GLU A 167 8.81 14.68 -11.34
CA GLU A 167 10.26 14.83 -11.21
C GLU A 167 10.64 15.42 -9.85
N LYS A 168 10.04 16.56 -9.49
CA LYS A 168 10.23 17.20 -8.17
C LYS A 168 9.91 16.22 -7.04
N LEU A 169 8.76 15.54 -7.11
CA LEU A 169 8.31 14.62 -6.06
C LEU A 169 9.26 13.44 -5.87
N LEU A 170 9.86 12.90 -6.93
CA LEU A 170 10.83 11.83 -6.84
C LEU A 170 12.16 12.33 -6.24
N ARG A 171 12.65 13.48 -6.73
CA ARG A 171 13.86 14.10 -6.19
C ARG A 171 13.71 14.38 -4.68
N ASP A 172 12.65 15.06 -4.29
CA ASP A 172 12.41 15.41 -2.89
C ASP A 172 12.31 14.15 -1.99
N LYS A 173 11.65 13.08 -2.46
CA LYS A 173 11.62 11.80 -1.72
C LYS A 173 13.02 11.21 -1.57
N THR A 174 13.82 11.23 -2.64
CA THR A 174 15.18 10.70 -2.63
C THR A 174 16.05 11.46 -1.63
N GLU A 175 15.97 12.80 -1.63
CA GLU A 175 16.69 13.67 -0.70
C GLU A 175 16.25 13.40 0.74
N LEU A 176 14.95 13.41 1.01
CA LEU A 176 14.39 13.20 2.36
C LEU A 176 14.75 11.83 2.95
N PHE A 177 14.72 10.77 2.15
CA PHE A 177 15.20 9.47 2.61
C PHE A 177 16.72 9.45 2.82
N GLY A 178 17.45 10.25 2.05
CA GLY A 178 18.90 10.41 2.19
C GLY A 178 19.33 10.99 3.53
N GLU A 179 18.46 11.76 4.20
CA GLU A 179 18.69 12.36 5.51
C GLU A 179 18.41 11.40 6.69
N ILE A 180 17.82 10.23 6.43
CA ILE A 180 17.55 9.24 7.48
C ILE A 180 18.79 8.38 7.71
N ASN A 181 19.41 8.49 8.88
CA ASN A 181 20.62 7.75 9.22
C ASN A 181 20.38 6.24 9.34
N ARG A 182 19.30 5.83 10.03
CA ARG A 182 18.96 4.43 10.31
C ARG A 182 17.74 4.02 9.49
N LEU A 183 17.96 3.61 8.23
CA LEU A 183 16.91 3.30 7.27
C LEU A 183 16.90 1.81 6.88
N ALA A 184 15.76 1.15 7.04
CA ALA A 184 15.52 -0.21 6.56
C ALA A 184 14.36 -0.23 5.55
N LEU A 185 14.56 -0.86 4.41
CA LEU A 185 13.59 -1.02 3.33
C LEU A 185 13.16 -2.48 3.20
N ILE A 186 11.86 -2.74 3.29
CA ILE A 186 11.31 -4.09 3.26
C ILE A 186 10.38 -4.21 2.06
N GLY A 187 10.72 -5.09 1.11
CA GLY A 187 9.83 -5.47 0.02
C GLY A 187 8.96 -6.67 0.42
N VAL A 188 7.67 -6.64 0.10
CA VAL A 188 6.74 -7.75 0.40
C VAL A 188 6.88 -8.96 -0.53
N SER A 189 7.79 -8.90 -1.48
CA SER A 189 8.18 -10.01 -2.36
C SER A 189 9.57 -9.75 -2.94
N ASN A 190 10.21 -10.79 -3.48
CA ASN A 190 11.50 -10.63 -4.19
C ASN A 190 11.38 -9.65 -5.36
N TYR A 191 10.26 -9.67 -6.09
CA TYR A 191 10.00 -8.71 -7.16
C TYR A 191 10.03 -7.26 -6.62
N VAL A 192 9.24 -6.95 -5.58
CA VAL A 192 9.21 -5.61 -4.99
C VAL A 192 10.58 -5.21 -4.46
N THR A 193 11.27 -6.10 -3.75
CA THR A 193 12.62 -5.83 -3.23
C THR A 193 13.62 -5.52 -4.35
N ASN A 194 13.56 -6.26 -5.44
CA ASN A 194 14.46 -6.06 -6.59
C ASN A 194 14.19 -4.72 -7.28
N GLU A 195 12.92 -4.30 -7.39
CA GLU A 195 12.60 -2.97 -7.91
C GLU A 195 13.06 -1.87 -6.94
N VAL A 196 12.84 -2.02 -5.63
CA VAL A 196 13.34 -1.07 -4.61
C VAL A 196 14.86 -0.91 -4.70
N LYS A 197 15.61 -1.99 -4.87
CA LYS A 197 17.09 -1.95 -5.00
C LYS A 197 17.58 -1.14 -6.19
N LYS A 198 16.78 -0.99 -7.25
CA LYS A 198 17.12 -0.15 -8.41
C LYS A 198 16.95 1.34 -8.14
N SER A 199 16.19 1.70 -7.09
CA SER A 199 15.88 3.10 -6.78
C SER A 199 17.06 3.80 -6.07
N PRO A 200 17.20 5.13 -6.26
CA PRO A 200 18.20 5.91 -5.54
C PRO A 200 18.06 5.83 -4.01
N ILE A 201 16.85 5.65 -3.50
CA ILE A 201 16.56 5.55 -2.05
C ILE A 201 17.28 4.34 -1.42
N ALA A 202 17.40 3.22 -2.15
CA ALA A 202 18.04 2.02 -1.64
C ALA A 202 19.54 2.19 -1.38
N LYS A 203 20.22 3.16 -2.02
CA LYS A 203 21.64 3.41 -1.84
C LYS A 203 21.99 3.93 -0.44
N LYS A 204 21.04 4.51 0.28
CA LYS A 204 21.22 5.06 1.63
C LYS A 204 20.72 4.14 2.73
N ALA A 205 19.98 3.07 2.38
CA ALA A 205 19.44 2.15 3.34
C ALA A 205 20.51 1.20 3.89
N GLU A 206 20.55 1.04 5.22
CA GLU A 206 21.42 0.05 5.88
C GLU A 206 20.94 -1.38 5.59
N ILE A 207 19.64 -1.56 5.44
CA ILE A 207 19.00 -2.87 5.22
C ILE A 207 18.02 -2.77 4.06
N VAL A 208 18.15 -3.65 3.07
CA VAL A 208 17.14 -3.87 2.02
C VAL A 208 16.82 -5.37 1.97
N LYS A 209 15.66 -5.77 2.45
CA LYS A 209 15.29 -7.18 2.66
C LYS A 209 13.90 -7.51 2.16
N THR A 210 13.69 -8.76 1.74
CA THR A 210 12.36 -9.32 1.47
C THR A 210 11.77 -9.89 2.76
N ILE A 211 10.56 -9.46 3.11
CA ILE A 211 9.73 -10.10 4.12
C ILE A 211 8.35 -10.26 3.49
N TYR A 212 7.98 -11.50 3.18
CA TYR A 212 6.68 -11.79 2.56
C TYR A 212 5.53 -11.45 3.49
N ASN A 213 4.39 -11.06 2.91
CA ASN A 213 3.15 -10.99 3.67
C ASN A 213 2.83 -12.37 4.24
N TRP A 214 2.44 -12.39 5.50
CA TRP A 214 2.06 -13.62 6.21
C TRP A 214 0.60 -14.00 5.95
N ILE A 215 0.30 -15.24 6.23
CA ILE A 215 -1.06 -15.77 6.31
C ILE A 215 -1.27 -16.45 7.66
N ASP A 216 -2.52 -16.51 8.07
CA ASP A 216 -2.95 -17.21 9.27
C ASP A 216 -3.12 -18.72 8.95
N PHE A 217 -2.17 -19.54 9.33
CA PHE A 217 -2.19 -20.97 9.04
C PHE A 217 -3.30 -21.73 9.76
N ASP A 218 -3.88 -21.18 10.84
CA ASP A 218 -5.04 -21.76 11.51
C ASP A 218 -6.32 -21.58 10.67
N LYS A 219 -6.35 -20.56 9.81
CA LYS A 219 -7.44 -20.29 8.87
C LYS A 219 -7.20 -20.84 7.48
N PHE A 220 -5.96 -20.77 6.99
CA PHE A 220 -5.57 -21.11 5.62
C PHE A 220 -4.70 -22.37 5.62
N TYR A 221 -5.33 -23.53 5.60
CA TYR A 221 -4.68 -24.84 5.50
C TYR A 221 -5.44 -25.74 4.52
N PRO A 222 -4.81 -26.78 3.96
CA PRO A 222 -5.49 -27.74 3.08
C PRO A 222 -6.69 -28.38 3.79
N ARG A 223 -7.85 -28.35 3.16
CA ARG A 223 -9.10 -28.92 3.66
C ARG A 223 -9.72 -29.81 2.59
N ASP A 224 -10.62 -30.70 3.01
CA ASP A 224 -11.51 -31.35 2.07
C ASP A 224 -12.37 -30.31 1.32
N THR A 225 -12.30 -30.34 -0.01
CA THR A 225 -12.98 -29.40 -0.90
C THR A 225 -14.33 -29.91 -1.38
N GLY A 226 -14.77 -31.12 -0.98
CA GLY A 226 -16.01 -31.76 -1.45
C GLY A 226 -17.22 -30.85 -1.31
N ARG A 227 -17.44 -30.30 -0.12
CA ARG A 227 -18.55 -29.40 0.14
C ARG A 227 -18.53 -28.11 -0.73
N ALA A 228 -17.34 -27.57 -1.00
CA ALA A 228 -17.23 -26.37 -1.85
C ALA A 228 -17.51 -26.72 -3.32
N ARG A 229 -17.04 -27.88 -3.78
CA ARG A 229 -17.33 -28.37 -5.13
C ARG A 229 -18.82 -28.62 -5.33
N GLU A 230 -19.47 -29.28 -4.39
CA GLU A 230 -20.91 -29.53 -4.40
C GLU A 230 -21.71 -28.22 -4.39
N LYS A 231 -21.40 -27.32 -3.44
CA LYS A 231 -22.09 -26.03 -3.29
C LYS A 231 -22.07 -25.17 -4.56
N TYR A 232 -20.97 -25.17 -5.30
CA TYR A 232 -20.77 -24.35 -6.50
C TYR A 232 -20.87 -25.13 -7.81
N GLY A 233 -21.26 -26.41 -7.77
CA GLY A 233 -21.41 -27.24 -8.97
C GLY A 233 -20.10 -27.44 -9.74
N LEU A 234 -18.96 -27.53 -9.05
CA LEU A 234 -17.65 -27.57 -9.68
C LEU A 234 -17.27 -29.00 -10.06
N ASN A 235 -17.43 -29.34 -11.32
CA ASN A 235 -17.06 -30.63 -11.87
C ASN A 235 -15.74 -30.52 -12.64
N GLY A 236 -14.92 -31.59 -12.54
CA GLY A 236 -13.66 -31.69 -13.28
C GLY A 236 -12.60 -30.65 -12.88
N PHE A 237 -11.79 -30.23 -13.85
CA PHE A 237 -10.73 -29.26 -13.65
C PHE A 237 -11.30 -27.86 -13.47
N THR A 238 -10.92 -27.21 -12.39
CA THR A 238 -11.43 -25.88 -12.02
C THR A 238 -10.29 -24.89 -11.82
N VAL A 239 -10.36 -23.75 -12.49
CA VAL A 239 -9.43 -22.63 -12.30
C VAL A 239 -10.09 -21.59 -11.42
N ILE A 240 -9.43 -21.20 -10.32
CA ILE A 240 -9.96 -20.23 -9.36
C ILE A 240 -9.15 -18.95 -9.38
N GLY A 241 -9.82 -17.84 -9.65
CA GLY A 241 -9.27 -16.50 -9.49
C GLY A 241 -9.81 -15.83 -8.24
N ILE A 242 -8.95 -15.11 -7.49
CA ILE A 242 -9.35 -14.39 -6.26
C ILE A 242 -8.92 -12.93 -6.35
N SER A 243 -9.89 -12.03 -6.24
CA SER A 243 -9.62 -10.59 -6.16
C SER A 243 -10.73 -9.89 -5.37
N ALA A 244 -10.39 -8.92 -4.50
CA ALA A 244 -11.43 -8.16 -3.81
C ALA A 244 -12.37 -7.44 -4.78
N VAL A 245 -11.79 -6.83 -5.83
CA VAL A 245 -12.53 -6.20 -6.94
C VAL A 245 -11.83 -6.55 -8.25
N TRP A 246 -12.56 -7.13 -9.18
CA TRP A 246 -12.04 -7.53 -10.48
C TRP A 246 -11.87 -6.32 -11.41
N SER A 247 -10.79 -6.33 -12.16
CA SER A 247 -10.43 -5.33 -13.18
C SER A 247 -9.44 -5.92 -14.18
N ASP A 248 -9.14 -5.22 -15.25
CA ASP A 248 -8.13 -5.63 -16.24
C ASP A 248 -6.77 -5.83 -15.57
N ARG A 249 -6.38 -4.92 -14.66
CA ARG A 249 -5.16 -5.04 -13.86
C ARG A 249 -5.12 -6.29 -12.97
N LYS A 250 -6.26 -6.79 -12.55
CA LYS A 250 -6.39 -8.03 -11.78
C LYS A 250 -6.57 -9.27 -12.65
N GLY A 251 -6.41 -9.11 -13.96
CA GLY A 251 -6.42 -10.22 -14.91
C GLY A 251 -7.80 -10.68 -15.34
N LEU A 252 -8.87 -9.90 -15.11
CA LEU A 252 -10.23 -10.30 -15.50
C LEU A 252 -10.31 -10.73 -16.97
N LYS A 253 -9.73 -9.94 -17.88
CA LYS A 253 -9.69 -10.29 -19.30
C LYS A 253 -8.95 -11.60 -19.59
N SER A 254 -7.92 -11.92 -18.82
CA SER A 254 -7.17 -13.17 -18.98
C SER A 254 -8.02 -14.37 -18.57
N PHE A 255 -8.80 -14.25 -17.49
CA PHE A 255 -9.74 -15.30 -17.07
C PHE A 255 -10.88 -15.48 -18.10
N ILE A 256 -11.41 -14.39 -18.65
CA ILE A 256 -12.43 -14.46 -19.72
C ILE A 256 -11.87 -15.16 -20.96
N ARG A 257 -10.69 -14.76 -21.43
CA ARG A 257 -10.04 -15.40 -22.57
C ARG A 257 -9.73 -16.89 -22.34
N LEU A 258 -9.31 -17.25 -21.11
CA LEU A 258 -9.09 -18.63 -20.75
C LEU A 258 -10.38 -19.43 -20.84
N ALA A 259 -11.48 -18.92 -20.29
CA ALA A 259 -12.78 -19.59 -20.34
C ALA A 259 -13.32 -19.74 -21.78
N GLU A 260 -13.12 -18.74 -22.62
CA GLU A 260 -13.48 -18.80 -24.06
C GLU A 260 -12.64 -19.82 -24.82
N ALA A 261 -11.34 -19.91 -24.53
CA ALA A 261 -10.42 -20.82 -25.18
C ALA A 261 -10.56 -22.29 -24.72
N CYS A 262 -11.07 -22.51 -23.50
CA CYS A 262 -11.20 -23.82 -22.89
C CYS A 262 -12.62 -23.98 -22.32
N PRO A 263 -13.64 -24.21 -23.15
CA PRO A 263 -15.04 -24.27 -22.71
C PRO A 263 -15.34 -25.48 -21.81
N GLU A 264 -14.49 -26.51 -21.82
CA GLU A 264 -14.59 -27.71 -21.00
C GLU A 264 -14.17 -27.50 -19.54
N ILE A 265 -13.45 -26.43 -19.21
CA ILE A 265 -13.03 -26.13 -17.83
C ILE A 265 -14.05 -25.21 -17.13
N THR A 266 -14.12 -25.35 -15.81
CA THR A 266 -14.87 -24.39 -14.98
C THR A 266 -13.92 -23.34 -14.44
N VAL A 267 -14.28 -22.05 -14.60
CA VAL A 267 -13.57 -20.93 -14.00
C VAL A 267 -14.41 -20.34 -12.89
N VAL A 268 -13.82 -20.14 -11.71
CA VAL A 268 -14.47 -19.50 -10.55
C VAL A 268 -13.78 -18.18 -10.25
N LEU A 269 -14.53 -17.09 -10.24
CA LEU A 269 -14.04 -15.77 -9.86
C LEU A 269 -14.61 -15.39 -8.49
N VAL A 270 -13.73 -15.39 -7.48
CA VAL A 270 -14.07 -14.96 -6.11
C VAL A 270 -13.86 -13.47 -5.99
N GLY A 271 -14.91 -12.72 -5.56
CA GLY A 271 -14.89 -11.28 -5.30
C GLY A 271 -15.77 -10.46 -6.22
N SER A 272 -15.83 -9.15 -5.99
CA SER A 272 -16.77 -8.26 -6.64
C SER A 272 -16.42 -7.96 -8.10
N LEU A 273 -17.39 -8.09 -8.97
CA LEU A 273 -17.35 -7.65 -10.37
C LEU A 273 -18.03 -6.27 -10.51
N LYS A 274 -17.70 -5.54 -11.55
CA LYS A 274 -18.45 -4.34 -11.91
C LYS A 274 -19.84 -4.74 -12.41
N GLU A 275 -20.84 -3.90 -12.14
CA GLU A 275 -22.17 -4.05 -12.68
C GLU A 275 -22.11 -4.22 -14.22
N ASN A 276 -22.97 -5.09 -14.75
CA ASN A 276 -23.05 -5.41 -16.19
C ASN A 276 -21.81 -6.08 -16.80
N THR A 277 -20.92 -6.71 -16.00
CA THR A 277 -19.83 -7.51 -16.55
C THR A 277 -20.40 -8.77 -17.21
N VAL A 278 -20.20 -8.90 -18.53
CA VAL A 278 -20.60 -10.09 -19.28
C VAL A 278 -19.52 -11.17 -19.11
N LEU A 279 -19.94 -12.35 -18.69
CA LEU A 279 -19.06 -13.50 -18.47
C LEU A 279 -19.44 -14.68 -19.40
N PRO A 280 -18.48 -15.47 -19.89
CA PRO A 280 -18.72 -16.76 -20.50
C PRO A 280 -19.50 -17.72 -19.59
N LYS A 281 -20.24 -18.67 -20.20
CA LYS A 281 -21.12 -19.60 -19.45
C LYS A 281 -20.39 -20.51 -18.47
N ASN A 282 -19.12 -20.80 -18.73
CA ASN A 282 -18.25 -21.63 -17.88
C ASN A 282 -17.50 -20.83 -16.79
N ILE A 283 -17.87 -19.54 -16.59
CA ILE A 283 -17.40 -18.73 -15.45
C ILE A 283 -18.51 -18.62 -14.40
N THR A 284 -18.19 -19.01 -13.16
CA THR A 284 -19.01 -18.79 -11.97
C THR A 284 -18.40 -17.69 -11.13
N ALA A 285 -19.16 -16.63 -10.83
CA ALA A 285 -18.75 -15.57 -9.89
C ALA A 285 -19.34 -15.80 -8.49
N VAL A 286 -18.52 -15.68 -7.44
CA VAL A 286 -18.91 -15.92 -6.05
C VAL A 286 -18.34 -14.85 -5.09
#